data_20b9e3868597e9e559460042f0cc0502
#
_entry.id   20b9e3868597e9e559460042f0cc0502
#
_cell.length_a   1.000
_cell.length_b   1.000
_cell.length_c   1.000
_cell.angle_alpha   90.00
_cell.angle_beta   90.00
_cell.angle_gamma   90.00
#
_symmetry.space_group_name_H-M   'P 1'
#
loop_
_entity.id
_entity.type
_entity.pdbx_description
1 polymer ?
#
loop_
_entity_poly.entity_id
_entity_poly.type
_entity_poly.pdbx_seq_one_letter_code
_entity_poly.pdbx_strand_id
1 'polypeptide(L)'
;MALKYKRILLKISGEALGGEKGMGFDEPTMDAICGGVKKAHELGVQIGIVVGGGNFWRGRSSGKMERTLADKIGMLATVMNALAVSDKLEQLGVQTEVFTSIT
;
A
#
# COMPACT_ATOMS: atom_id res chain seq x y z
N MET A 1 17.83 -4.95 23.34
CA MET A 1 17.59 -3.54 23.03
C MET A 1 16.10 -3.23 23.16
N ALA A 2 15.74 -2.20 23.87
CA ALA A 2 14.35 -1.81 24.02
C ALA A 2 13.89 -1.06 22.77
N LEU A 3 12.70 -1.41 22.26
CA LEU A 3 12.12 -0.70 21.15
C LEU A 3 11.52 0.62 21.62
N LYS A 4 11.77 1.67 20.85
CA LYS A 4 11.19 2.98 21.14
C LYS A 4 9.68 3.02 20.90
N TYR A 5 9.22 2.31 19.86
CA TYR A 5 7.80 2.25 19.50
C TYR A 5 7.36 0.79 19.40
N LYS A 6 6.18 0.48 19.95
CA LYS A 6 5.57 -0.85 19.84
C LYS A 6 4.55 -0.94 18.71
N ARG A 7 4.11 0.19 18.23
CA ARG A 7 3.05 0.26 17.22
C ARG A 7 3.31 1.48 16.33
N ILE A 8 3.30 1.27 15.03
CA ILE A 8 3.51 2.35 14.06
C ILE A 8 2.46 2.31 12.97
N LEU A 9 2.20 3.45 12.37
CA LEU A 9 1.37 3.58 11.19
C LEU A 9 2.28 4.02 10.04
N LEU A 10 2.34 3.21 9.00
CA LEU A 10 3.16 3.48 7.83
C LEU A 10 2.26 3.88 6.67
N LYS A 11 2.52 5.03 6.09
CA LYS A 11 1.79 5.48 4.91
C LYS A 11 2.66 5.26 3.68
N ILE A 12 2.14 4.52 2.70
CA ILE A 12 2.83 4.24 1.45
C ILE A 12 2.03 4.86 0.32
N SER A 13 2.64 5.77 -0.44
CA SER A 13 1.94 6.32 -1.61
C SER A 13 1.83 5.23 -2.67
N GLY A 14 0.73 5.23 -3.42
CA GLY A 14 0.57 4.26 -4.49
C GLY A 14 1.68 4.38 -5.53
N GLU A 15 2.12 5.60 -5.80
CA GLU A 15 3.20 5.85 -6.76
C GLU A 15 4.50 5.18 -6.36
N ALA A 16 4.78 5.09 -5.06
CA ALA A 16 5.98 4.42 -4.58
C ALA A 16 6.03 2.95 -4.99
N LEU A 17 4.87 2.29 -5.08
CA LEU A 17 4.80 0.89 -5.49
C LEU A 17 5.16 0.69 -6.96
N GLY A 18 5.05 1.74 -7.75
CA GLY A 18 5.40 1.72 -9.17
C GLY A 18 6.88 1.99 -9.47
N GLY A 19 7.69 2.24 -8.45
CA GLY A 19 9.10 2.53 -8.63
C GLY A 19 9.34 3.83 -9.39
N GLU A 20 10.36 3.85 -10.24
CA GLU A 20 10.71 5.05 -11.00
C GLU A 20 9.61 5.52 -11.94
N LYS A 21 8.84 4.61 -12.50
CA LYS A 21 7.76 4.96 -13.42
C LYS A 21 6.55 5.53 -12.71
N GLY A 22 6.40 5.25 -11.42
CA GLY A 22 5.26 5.69 -10.64
C GLY A 22 3.94 5.06 -11.04
N MET A 23 3.94 4.06 -11.90
CA MET A 23 2.76 3.38 -12.43
C MET A 23 2.86 1.87 -12.23
N GLY A 24 1.71 1.25 -11.98
CA GLY A 24 1.65 -0.21 -11.79
C GLY A 24 2.45 -0.66 -10.59
N PHE A 25 2.97 -1.86 -10.66
CA PHE A 25 3.81 -2.45 -9.62
C PHE A 25 5.23 -2.67 -10.13
N ASP A 26 6.20 -2.26 -9.32
CA ASP A 26 7.60 -2.56 -9.56
C ASP A 26 8.03 -3.62 -8.57
N GLU A 27 8.30 -4.84 -9.03
CA GLU A 27 8.60 -5.96 -8.14
C GLU A 27 9.78 -5.71 -7.21
N PRO A 28 10.94 -5.23 -7.70
CA PRO A 28 12.04 -4.96 -6.77
C PRO A 28 11.69 -3.93 -5.69
N THR A 29 10.92 -2.91 -6.06
CA THR A 29 10.49 -1.89 -5.10
C THR A 29 9.54 -2.47 -4.07
N MET A 30 8.59 -3.30 -4.50
CA MET A 30 7.67 -3.95 -3.59
C MET A 30 8.40 -4.90 -2.64
N ASP A 31 9.38 -5.63 -3.14
CA ASP A 31 10.19 -6.51 -2.32
C ASP A 31 10.96 -5.72 -1.26
N ALA A 32 11.53 -4.57 -1.64
CA ALA A 32 12.27 -3.73 -0.69
C ALA A 32 11.37 -3.18 0.40
N ILE A 33 10.20 -2.65 0.01
CA ILE A 33 9.25 -2.07 0.97
C ILE A 33 8.74 -3.15 1.93
N CYS A 34 8.29 -4.27 1.39
CA CYS A 34 7.73 -5.34 2.21
C CYS A 34 8.79 -6.05 3.04
N GLY A 35 10.02 -6.14 2.53
CA GLY A 35 11.14 -6.65 3.31
C GLY A 35 11.45 -5.79 4.52
N GLY A 36 11.36 -4.47 4.37
CA GLY A 36 11.52 -3.54 5.49
C GLY A 36 10.42 -3.69 6.53
N VAL A 37 9.17 -3.86 6.08
CA VAL A 37 8.04 -4.09 6.97
C VAL A 37 8.24 -5.41 7.74
N LYS A 38 8.67 -6.45 7.07
CA LYS A 38 8.94 -7.74 7.71
C LYS A 38 9.98 -7.61 8.81
N LYS A 39 11.08 -6.89 8.54
CA LYS A 39 12.13 -6.71 9.54
C LYS A 39 11.60 -5.99 10.78
N ALA A 40 10.81 -4.94 10.60
CA ALA A 40 10.23 -4.22 11.73
C ALA A 40 9.27 -5.12 12.50
N HIS A 41 8.47 -5.91 11.81
CA HIS A 41 7.54 -6.84 12.44
C HIS A 41 8.27 -7.88 13.27
N GLU A 42 9.39 -8.39 12.76
CA GLU A 42 10.20 -9.39 13.48
C GLU A 42 10.80 -8.83 14.78
N LEU A 43 10.93 -7.51 14.87
CA LEU A 43 11.36 -6.86 16.11
C LEU A 43 10.24 -6.70 17.13
N GLY A 44 9.04 -7.17 16.82
CA GLY A 44 7.90 -7.08 17.73
C GLY A 44 7.03 -5.84 17.56
N VAL A 45 7.24 -5.08 16.47
CA VAL A 45 6.45 -3.89 16.19
C VAL A 45 5.15 -4.27 15.50
N GLN A 46 4.03 -3.74 16.00
CA GLN A 46 2.75 -3.85 15.28
C GLN A 46 2.70 -2.75 14.23
N ILE A 47 2.33 -3.10 13.01
CA ILE A 47 2.39 -2.17 11.89
C ILE A 47 1.03 -2.07 11.21
N GLY A 48 0.49 -0.85 11.15
CA GLY A 48 -0.64 -0.54 10.30
C GLY A 48 -0.11 0.11 9.03
N ILE A 49 -0.64 -0.28 7.88
CA ILE A 49 -0.20 0.26 6.60
C ILE A 49 -1.39 0.89 5.89
N VAL A 50 -1.19 2.13 5.45
CA VAL A 50 -2.17 2.85 4.62
C VAL A 50 -1.54 3.06 3.26
N VAL A 51 -2.23 2.63 2.20
CA VAL A 51 -1.72 2.79 0.83
C VAL A 51 -2.65 3.68 0.01
N GLY A 52 -2.07 4.45 -0.89
CA GLY A 52 -2.84 5.22 -1.87
C GLY A 52 -2.97 4.47 -3.19
N GLY A 53 -3.62 5.06 -4.16
CA GLY A 53 -3.87 4.46 -5.47
C GLY A 53 -3.22 5.16 -6.66
N GLY A 54 -2.30 6.08 -6.42
CA GLY A 54 -1.75 6.96 -7.46
C GLY A 54 -0.92 6.27 -8.54
N ASN A 55 -0.55 5.00 -8.36
CA ASN A 55 0.14 4.24 -9.39
C ASN A 55 -0.79 3.75 -10.50
N PHE A 56 -2.10 3.79 -10.28
CA PHE A 56 -3.10 3.39 -11.28
C PHE A 56 -4.04 4.52 -11.64
N TRP A 57 -4.38 5.39 -10.70
CA TRP A 57 -5.45 6.36 -10.91
C TRP A 57 -5.21 7.67 -10.20
N ARG A 58 -5.36 8.76 -10.94
CA ARG A 58 -5.35 10.10 -10.39
C ARG A 58 -6.58 10.84 -10.88
N GLY A 59 -7.56 11.05 -10.01
CA GLY A 59 -8.83 11.68 -10.37
C GLY A 59 -8.68 13.03 -11.08
N ARG A 60 -7.67 13.82 -10.69
CA ARG A 60 -7.44 15.14 -11.27
C ARG A 60 -7.13 15.10 -12.77
N SER A 61 -6.53 14.00 -13.22
CA SER A 61 -6.10 13.88 -14.61
C SER A 61 -7.22 13.45 -15.54
N SER A 62 -8.40 13.14 -15.00
CA SER A 62 -9.48 12.54 -15.77
C SER A 62 -10.34 13.55 -16.53
N GLY A 63 -10.20 14.84 -16.22
CA GLY A 63 -10.85 15.92 -16.93
C GLY A 63 -12.36 15.89 -16.91
N LYS A 64 -12.95 15.07 -17.76
CA LYS A 64 -14.40 15.06 -18.00
C LYS A 64 -15.17 14.04 -17.17
N MET A 65 -14.50 13.21 -16.41
CA MET A 65 -15.18 12.18 -15.66
C MET A 65 -15.91 12.76 -14.45
N GLU A 66 -17.09 12.22 -14.18
CA GLU A 66 -17.83 12.61 -12.99
C GLU A 66 -17.00 12.36 -11.74
N ARG A 67 -16.98 13.32 -10.82
CA ARG A 67 -16.13 13.25 -9.64
C ARG A 67 -16.43 12.05 -8.76
N THR A 68 -17.70 11.75 -8.54
CA THR A 68 -18.07 10.60 -7.70
C THR A 68 -17.54 9.29 -8.28
N LEU A 69 -17.62 9.14 -9.61
CA LEU A 69 -17.11 7.96 -10.28
C LEU A 69 -15.58 7.90 -10.19
N ALA A 70 -14.91 9.04 -10.40
CA ALA A 70 -13.45 9.11 -10.29
C ALA A 70 -13.00 8.73 -8.89
N ASP A 71 -13.71 9.19 -7.86
CA ASP A 71 -13.38 8.85 -6.47
C ASP A 71 -13.54 7.35 -6.21
N LYS A 72 -14.59 6.74 -6.76
CA LYS A 72 -14.80 5.29 -6.63
C LYS A 72 -13.67 4.50 -7.30
N ILE A 73 -13.25 4.92 -8.47
CA ILE A 73 -12.14 4.27 -9.18
C ILE A 73 -10.86 4.39 -8.35
N GLY A 74 -10.62 5.56 -7.78
CA GLY A 74 -9.46 5.76 -6.90
C GLY A 74 -9.49 4.85 -5.69
N MET A 75 -10.67 4.64 -5.09
CA MET A 75 -10.82 3.72 -3.97
C MET A 75 -10.53 2.28 -4.38
N LEU A 76 -10.98 1.86 -5.57
CA LEU A 76 -10.69 0.53 -6.09
C LEU A 76 -9.20 0.33 -6.32
N ALA A 77 -8.52 1.35 -6.85
CA ALA A 77 -7.06 1.30 -7.02
C ALA A 77 -6.36 1.12 -5.68
N THR A 78 -6.84 1.81 -4.66
CA THR A 78 -6.30 1.68 -3.30
C THR A 78 -6.47 0.26 -2.77
N VAL A 79 -7.63 -0.36 -3.00
CA VAL A 79 -7.89 -1.74 -2.59
C VAL A 79 -6.96 -2.70 -3.32
N MET A 80 -6.76 -2.51 -4.62
CA MET A 80 -5.82 -3.32 -5.38
C MET A 80 -4.43 -3.28 -4.78
N ASN A 81 -3.96 -2.10 -4.41
CA ASN A 81 -2.64 -1.93 -3.80
C ASN A 81 -2.56 -2.60 -2.43
N ALA A 82 -3.60 -2.46 -1.62
CA ALA A 82 -3.63 -3.10 -0.31
C ALA A 82 -3.56 -4.62 -0.44
N LEU A 83 -4.29 -5.19 -1.39
CA LEU A 83 -4.26 -6.63 -1.64
C LEU A 83 -2.89 -7.08 -2.13
N ALA A 84 -2.26 -6.32 -3.02
CA ALA A 84 -0.94 -6.66 -3.54
C ALA A 84 0.12 -6.61 -2.45
N VAL A 85 0.09 -5.60 -1.59
CA VAL A 85 1.03 -5.49 -0.46
C VAL A 85 0.81 -6.65 0.51
N SER A 86 -0.45 -6.95 0.81
CA SER A 86 -0.79 -8.07 1.69
C SER A 86 -0.26 -9.40 1.14
N ASP A 87 -0.47 -9.65 -0.13
CA ASP A 87 0.00 -10.87 -0.77
C ASP A 87 1.53 -11.00 -0.69
N LYS A 88 2.23 -9.92 -0.98
CA LYS A 88 3.69 -9.91 -0.92
C LYS A 88 4.18 -10.18 0.50
N LEU A 89 3.56 -9.56 1.50
CA LEU A 89 3.93 -9.79 2.90
C LEU A 89 3.68 -11.24 3.30
N GLU A 90 2.57 -11.83 2.88
CA GLU A 90 2.29 -13.22 3.22
C GLU A 90 3.25 -14.18 2.52
N GLN A 91 3.68 -13.86 1.30
CA GLN A 91 4.75 -14.62 0.65
C GLN A 91 6.04 -14.57 1.46
N LEU A 92 6.27 -13.49 2.19
CA LEU A 92 7.45 -13.34 3.04
C LEU A 92 7.26 -13.92 4.44
N GLY A 93 6.10 -14.52 4.70
CA GLY A 93 5.82 -15.14 5.98
C GLY A 93 5.17 -14.23 7.02
N VAL A 94 4.71 -13.06 6.63
CA VAL A 94 4.05 -12.12 7.53
C VAL A 94 2.54 -12.21 7.36
N GLN A 95 1.83 -12.53 8.42
CA GLN A 95 0.38 -12.61 8.40
C GLN A 95 -0.23 -11.21 8.36
N THR A 96 -1.25 -11.03 7.50
CA THR A 96 -1.87 -9.71 7.31
C THR A 96 -3.39 -9.79 7.39
N GLU A 97 -4.02 -8.65 7.62
CA GLU A 97 -5.45 -8.43 7.46
C GLU A 97 -5.66 -7.18 6.63
N VAL A 98 -6.58 -7.23 5.68
CA VAL A 98 -6.90 -6.09 4.82
C VAL A 98 -8.24 -5.52 5.20
N PHE A 99 -8.28 -4.21 5.44
CA PHE A 99 -9.51 -3.48 5.74
C PHE A 99 -9.81 -2.51 4.62
N THR A 100 -11.05 -2.48 4.18
CA THR A 100 -11.49 -1.52 3.16
C THR A 100 -12.75 -0.80 3.64
N SER A 101 -12.94 0.42 3.15
CA SER A 101 -14.14 1.19 3.44
C SER A 101 -15.17 1.13 2.31
N ILE A 102 -14.94 0.31 1.31
CA ILE A 102 -15.87 0.12 0.20
C ILE A 102 -17.00 -0.79 0.64
N THR A 103 -18.21 -0.30 0.46
CA THR A 103 -19.42 -1.06 0.74
C THR A 103 -20.19 -1.34 -0.54
#